data_c9a475d53924a78a098e01495b84cd38
#
_entry.id   c9a475d53924a78a098e01495b84cd38
#
_cell.length_a   1.000
_cell.length_b   1.000
_cell.length_c   1.000
_cell.angle_alpha   90.00
_cell.angle_beta   90.00
_cell.angle_gamma   90.00
#
_symmetry.space_group_name_H-M   'P 1'
#
loop_
_entity.id
_entity.type
_entity.pdbx_description
1 polymer ?
#
loop_
_entity_poly.entity_id
_entity_poly.type
_entity_poly.pdbx_seq_one_letter_code
_entity_poly.pdbx_strand_id
1 'polypeptide(L)'
;MKTIDIPISLIEENTGQLAGLPANPRKIDRVNLNKLIQSIKQDPEMLDFRGLLLYPIGDKYLTIGGNMRLTALKALGYEKCPCIIIPKDTPISKLRNYIIKDNSEFGEWEYSKLLEQWDSLELEEWAVNIPDFAKEEFEEEQKRKGWKSDKDAKESVCDMAENIAYHSKQDFAFISSFKKSEQGVSLSQIKSDFSNVATFAKAAVSLIKRIIGLNVKKDWALITTPKRRHKETNFTESVCEEIAKEIGIVFYKDAITAKTRQRINPKFDLEKEIKENNIIVYDDIITTGSTLVGVHKLLTDKNILYIVGINNN
;
A
#
# COMPACT_ATOMS: atom_id res chain seq x y z
N MET A 1 16.97 -10.74 28.80
CA MET A 1 16.76 -12.19 28.56
C MET A 1 17.21 -12.47 27.13
N LYS A 2 17.90 -13.60 26.87
CA LYS A 2 18.26 -13.96 25.50
C LYS A 2 17.10 -14.70 24.84
N THR A 3 16.88 -14.42 23.57
CA THR A 3 15.98 -15.20 22.72
C THR A 3 16.64 -16.53 22.40
N ILE A 4 15.90 -17.63 22.49
CA ILE A 4 16.36 -18.99 22.15
C ILE A 4 15.34 -19.66 21.24
N ASP A 5 15.81 -20.48 20.32
CA ASP A 5 14.94 -21.24 19.41
C ASP A 5 14.35 -22.45 20.13
N ILE A 6 13.03 -22.54 20.18
CA ILE A 6 12.29 -23.67 20.76
C ILE A 6 11.51 -24.39 19.66
N PRO A 7 11.57 -25.73 19.62
CA PRO A 7 10.73 -26.52 18.72
C PRO A 7 9.24 -26.25 18.95
N ILE A 8 8.49 -25.95 17.86
CA ILE A 8 7.05 -25.63 17.95
C ILE A 8 6.25 -26.80 18.54
N SER A 9 6.71 -28.04 18.32
CA SER A 9 6.10 -29.24 18.92
C SER A 9 6.08 -29.26 20.47
N LEU A 10 6.96 -28.50 21.09
CA LEU A 10 7.03 -28.34 22.55
C LEU A 10 6.21 -27.15 23.06
N ILE A 11 5.61 -26.36 22.18
CA ILE A 11 4.89 -25.12 22.56
C ILE A 11 3.38 -25.34 22.50
N GLU A 12 2.72 -25.11 23.60
CA GLU A 12 1.26 -25.17 23.73
C GLU A 12 0.65 -23.77 23.78
N GLU A 13 -0.52 -23.60 23.15
CA GLU A 13 -1.34 -22.41 23.32
C GLU A 13 -1.94 -22.35 24.71
N ASN A 14 -2.09 -21.15 25.26
CA ASN A 14 -2.75 -20.98 26.55
C ASN A 14 -4.28 -21.12 26.40
N THR A 15 -4.78 -22.30 26.73
CA THR A 15 -6.21 -22.65 26.78
C THR A 15 -6.76 -22.71 28.20
N GLY A 16 -5.97 -22.27 29.20
CA GLY A 16 -6.35 -22.31 30.63
C GLY A 16 -5.92 -23.60 31.35
N GLN A 17 -5.00 -24.39 30.78
CA GLN A 17 -4.54 -25.67 31.31
C GLN A 17 -3.64 -25.52 32.54
N LEU A 18 -3.12 -24.34 32.84
CA LEU A 18 -2.35 -24.09 34.07
C LEU A 18 -3.27 -23.55 35.16
N ALA A 19 -3.34 -24.26 36.29
CA ALA A 19 -4.22 -23.90 37.39
C ALA A 19 -4.01 -22.44 37.87
N GLY A 20 -5.09 -21.68 37.96
CA GLY A 20 -5.08 -20.27 38.35
C GLY A 20 -4.69 -19.28 37.24
N LEU A 21 -4.29 -19.77 36.08
CA LEU A 21 -4.03 -18.92 34.89
C LEU A 21 -5.20 -19.03 33.92
N PRO A 22 -5.89 -17.91 33.58
CA PRO A 22 -6.99 -17.95 32.60
C PRO A 22 -6.44 -18.22 31.17
N ALA A 23 -7.30 -18.75 30.33
CA ALA A 23 -7.02 -18.88 28.89
C ALA A 23 -6.69 -17.52 28.27
N ASN A 24 -5.99 -17.55 27.12
CA ASN A 24 -5.75 -16.35 26.35
C ASN A 24 -7.09 -15.70 25.95
N PRO A 25 -7.36 -14.42 26.32
CA PRO A 25 -8.63 -13.77 26.04
C PRO A 25 -8.77 -13.31 24.57
N ARG A 26 -7.68 -13.24 23.82
CA ARG A 26 -7.69 -12.77 22.42
C ARG A 26 -7.94 -13.91 21.45
N LYS A 27 -8.75 -13.63 20.45
CA LYS A 27 -9.01 -14.48 19.29
C LYS A 27 -8.56 -13.77 18.03
N ILE A 28 -8.16 -14.54 17.02
CA ILE A 28 -7.84 -14.03 15.71
C ILE A 28 -8.83 -14.64 14.71
N ASP A 29 -9.43 -13.79 13.88
CA ASP A 29 -10.25 -14.28 12.76
C ASP A 29 -9.37 -14.72 11.59
N ARG A 30 -10.00 -15.38 10.61
CA ARG A 30 -9.29 -15.96 9.46
C ARG A 30 -8.61 -14.89 8.59
N VAL A 31 -9.23 -13.71 8.46
CA VAL A 31 -8.69 -12.63 7.62
C VAL A 31 -7.42 -12.07 8.26
N ASN A 32 -7.47 -11.73 9.54
CA ASN A 32 -6.30 -11.23 10.28
C ASN A 32 -5.22 -12.28 10.45
N LEU A 33 -5.57 -13.57 10.57
CA LEU A 33 -4.58 -14.66 10.57
C LEU A 33 -3.82 -14.71 9.23
N ASN A 34 -4.52 -14.60 8.11
CA ASN A 34 -3.89 -14.57 6.80
C ASN A 34 -2.98 -13.35 6.62
N LYS A 35 -3.38 -12.17 7.12
CA LYS A 35 -2.52 -10.96 7.12
C LYS A 35 -1.25 -11.20 7.95
N LEU A 36 -1.38 -11.80 9.13
CA LEU A 36 -0.23 -12.14 9.99
C LEU A 36 0.70 -13.16 9.31
N ILE A 37 0.15 -14.17 8.65
CA ILE A 37 0.92 -15.16 7.88
C ILE A 37 1.70 -14.46 6.75
N GLN A 38 1.09 -13.55 6.01
CA GLN A 38 1.78 -12.79 4.97
C GLN A 38 2.85 -11.86 5.53
N SER A 39 2.58 -11.18 6.64
CA SER A 39 3.57 -10.34 7.34
C SER A 39 4.80 -11.15 7.76
N ILE A 40 4.62 -12.35 8.34
CA ILE A 40 5.74 -13.22 8.71
C ILE A 40 6.54 -13.71 7.49
N LYS A 41 5.87 -13.95 6.34
CA LYS A 41 6.56 -14.32 5.10
C LYS A 41 7.36 -13.17 4.49
N GLN A 42 6.86 -11.96 4.59
CA GLN A 42 7.50 -10.76 4.05
C GLN A 42 8.73 -10.36 4.87
N ASP A 43 8.62 -10.38 6.19
CA ASP A 43 9.63 -9.89 7.12
C ASP A 43 9.89 -10.93 8.24
N PRO A 44 10.43 -12.13 7.91
CA PRO A 44 10.61 -13.21 8.90
C PRO A 44 11.55 -12.83 10.04
N GLU A 45 12.47 -11.90 9.82
CA GLU A 45 13.37 -11.37 10.86
C GLU A 45 12.64 -10.64 12.01
N MET A 46 11.40 -10.19 11.78
CA MET A 46 10.57 -9.63 12.86
C MET A 46 10.28 -10.63 13.98
N LEU A 47 10.39 -11.92 13.71
CA LEU A 47 10.27 -12.96 14.75
C LEU A 47 11.41 -12.88 15.77
N ASP A 48 12.63 -12.51 15.34
CA ASP A 48 13.79 -12.34 16.22
C ASP A 48 13.59 -11.15 17.17
N PHE A 49 12.97 -10.08 16.68
CA PHE A 49 12.66 -8.88 17.48
C PHE A 49 11.46 -9.07 18.41
N ARG A 50 10.54 -9.96 18.06
CA ARG A 50 9.28 -10.20 18.78
C ARG A 50 9.03 -11.70 18.98
N GLY A 51 9.97 -12.40 19.60
CA GLY A 51 9.84 -13.81 19.95
C GLY A 51 8.61 -14.12 20.80
N LEU A 52 8.23 -15.41 20.88
CA LEU A 52 7.14 -15.83 21.74
C LEU A 52 7.56 -15.75 23.22
N LEU A 53 6.64 -15.34 24.09
CA LEU A 53 6.85 -15.32 25.52
C LEU A 53 6.30 -16.61 26.14
N LEU A 54 7.18 -17.47 26.65
CA LEU A 54 6.86 -18.82 27.07
C LEU A 54 7.09 -19.05 28.58
N TYR A 55 6.24 -19.84 29.20
CA TYR A 55 6.39 -20.30 30.58
C TYR A 55 6.53 -21.82 30.59
N PRO A 56 7.55 -22.40 31.29
CA PRO A 56 7.79 -23.83 31.30
C PRO A 56 6.75 -24.57 32.14
N ILE A 57 6.14 -25.62 31.55
CA ILE A 57 5.18 -26.53 32.19
C ILE A 57 5.59 -27.98 31.92
N GLY A 58 6.02 -28.72 32.92
CA GLY A 58 6.57 -30.07 32.73
C GLY A 58 7.71 -30.07 31.70
N ASP A 59 7.56 -30.89 30.65
CA ASP A 59 8.51 -30.98 29.52
C ASP A 59 8.17 -30.07 28.34
N LYS A 60 7.16 -29.22 28.50
CA LYS A 60 6.67 -28.31 27.46
C LYS A 60 6.67 -26.86 27.92
N TYR A 61 6.22 -25.99 27.02
CA TYR A 61 6.11 -24.56 27.24
C TYR A 61 4.70 -24.07 26.95
N LEU A 62 4.18 -23.21 27.81
CA LEU A 62 2.90 -22.53 27.66
C LEU A 62 3.11 -21.14 27.13
N THR A 63 2.41 -20.76 26.07
CA THR A 63 2.49 -19.42 25.49
C THR A 63 1.75 -18.41 26.37
N ILE A 64 2.50 -17.46 26.94
CA ILE A 64 1.96 -16.33 27.70
C ILE A 64 1.71 -15.13 26.80
N GLY A 65 2.62 -14.86 25.83
CA GLY A 65 2.49 -13.85 24.81
C GLY A 65 2.81 -14.39 23.42
N GLY A 66 2.07 -13.92 22.39
CA GLY A 66 2.29 -14.33 21.00
C GLY A 66 1.48 -15.55 20.54
N ASN A 67 0.35 -15.87 21.17
CA ASN A 67 -0.51 -17.01 20.77
C ASN A 67 -0.91 -16.94 19.27
N MET A 68 -1.26 -15.76 18.75
CA MET A 68 -1.62 -15.59 17.32
C MET A 68 -0.42 -15.89 16.41
N ARG A 69 0.80 -15.46 16.81
CA ARG A 69 2.04 -15.78 16.08
C ARG A 69 2.31 -17.28 16.10
N LEU A 70 2.12 -17.94 17.22
CA LEU A 70 2.24 -19.40 17.29
C LEU A 70 1.29 -20.10 16.32
N THR A 71 0.02 -19.66 16.25
CA THR A 71 -0.97 -20.20 15.30
C THR A 71 -0.51 -20.00 13.85
N ALA A 72 0.01 -18.80 13.52
CA ALA A 72 0.52 -18.51 12.19
C ALA A 72 1.76 -19.35 11.84
N LEU A 73 2.70 -19.51 12.78
CA LEU A 73 3.92 -20.32 12.60
C LEU A 73 3.59 -21.80 12.39
N LYS A 74 2.61 -22.34 13.12
CA LYS A 74 2.09 -23.70 12.89
C LYS A 74 1.50 -23.86 11.49
N ALA A 75 0.72 -22.87 11.04
CA ALA A 75 0.12 -22.89 9.71
C ALA A 75 1.18 -22.76 8.58
N LEU A 76 2.31 -22.11 8.86
CA LEU A 76 3.46 -21.98 7.95
C LEU A 76 4.40 -23.19 7.97
N GLY A 77 4.22 -24.14 8.90
CA GLY A 77 5.07 -25.31 9.01
C GLY A 77 6.47 -25.06 9.59
N TYR A 78 6.63 -24.00 10.39
CA TYR A 78 7.89 -23.76 11.08
C TYR A 78 8.18 -24.89 12.07
N GLU A 79 9.41 -25.38 12.10
CA GLU A 79 9.84 -26.42 13.04
C GLU A 79 10.19 -25.84 14.42
N LYS A 80 10.75 -24.62 14.45
CA LYS A 80 11.18 -23.90 15.64
C LYS A 80 10.94 -22.41 15.49
N CYS A 81 10.91 -21.70 16.58
CA CYS A 81 10.78 -20.24 16.57
C CYS A 81 11.53 -19.59 17.74
N PRO A 82 11.92 -18.29 17.56
CA PRO A 82 12.56 -17.51 18.61
C PRO A 82 11.61 -17.29 19.81
N CYS A 83 12.09 -17.57 21.00
CA CYS A 83 11.29 -17.51 22.22
C CYS A 83 12.05 -16.88 23.38
N ILE A 84 11.32 -16.25 24.28
CA ILE A 84 11.82 -15.74 25.56
C ILE A 84 11.19 -16.58 26.67
N ILE A 85 12.02 -17.19 27.50
CA ILE A 85 11.54 -18.06 28.58
C ILE A 85 11.37 -17.27 29.86
N ILE A 86 10.16 -17.29 30.40
CA ILE A 86 9.84 -16.76 31.73
C ILE A 86 10.39 -17.70 32.80
N PRO A 87 11.02 -17.18 33.86
CA PRO A 87 11.50 -18.01 34.95
C PRO A 87 10.39 -18.88 35.58
N LYS A 88 10.70 -20.15 35.86
CA LYS A 88 9.73 -21.14 36.37
C LYS A 88 9.14 -20.77 37.73
N ASP A 89 9.85 -19.99 38.53
CA ASP A 89 9.43 -19.47 39.83
C ASP A 89 8.54 -18.22 39.76
N THR A 90 8.17 -17.78 38.56
CA THR A 90 7.30 -16.63 38.38
C THR A 90 5.89 -16.91 38.90
N PRO A 91 5.35 -16.12 39.84
CA PRO A 91 4.02 -16.33 40.39
C PRO A 91 2.92 -16.27 39.34
N ILE A 92 1.87 -17.08 39.47
CA ILE A 92 0.70 -17.10 38.57
C ILE A 92 0.05 -15.71 38.43
N SER A 93 -0.04 -14.94 39.52
CA SER A 93 -0.55 -13.57 39.48
C SER A 93 0.23 -12.67 38.51
N LYS A 94 1.54 -12.88 38.45
CA LYS A 94 2.42 -12.11 37.52
C LYS A 94 2.25 -12.56 36.06
N LEU A 95 2.07 -13.87 35.84
CA LEU A 95 1.75 -14.40 34.49
C LEU A 95 0.42 -13.86 33.97
N ARG A 96 -0.61 -13.77 34.83
CA ARG A 96 -1.89 -13.13 34.49
C ARG A 96 -1.70 -11.68 34.03
N ASN A 97 -0.87 -10.93 34.76
CA ASN A 97 -0.56 -9.54 34.39
C ASN A 97 0.18 -9.47 33.04
N TYR A 98 1.09 -10.37 32.75
CA TYR A 98 1.82 -10.42 31.49
C TYR A 98 0.89 -10.67 30.30
N ILE A 99 -0.07 -11.62 30.42
CA ILE A 99 -1.06 -11.88 29.37
C ILE A 99 -1.81 -10.60 29.00
N ILE A 100 -2.24 -9.81 30.00
CA ILE A 100 -2.99 -8.58 29.73
C ILE A 100 -2.07 -7.48 29.20
N LYS A 101 -0.90 -7.28 29.84
CA LYS A 101 0.02 -6.20 29.45
C LYS A 101 0.63 -6.38 28.07
N ASP A 102 0.90 -7.64 27.65
CA ASP A 102 1.38 -7.93 26.28
C ASP A 102 0.32 -7.63 25.21
N ASN A 103 -0.94 -7.58 25.61
CA ASN A 103 -2.06 -7.30 24.71
C ASN A 103 -2.68 -5.90 24.89
N SER A 104 -2.15 -5.09 25.82
CA SER A 104 -2.64 -3.72 26.06
C SER A 104 -2.00 -2.74 25.09
N GLU A 105 -2.83 -1.93 24.46
CA GLU A 105 -2.41 -0.82 23.63
C GLU A 105 -2.28 0.42 24.50
N PHE A 106 -1.06 0.96 24.65
CA PHE A 106 -0.77 2.14 25.48
C PHE A 106 -0.64 3.44 24.67
N GLY A 107 -0.84 3.37 23.36
CA GLY A 107 -0.75 4.51 22.46
C GLY A 107 -1.96 4.59 21.54
N GLU A 108 -2.20 5.78 21.03
CA GLU A 108 -3.18 6.02 19.99
C GLU A 108 -2.46 6.35 18.68
N TRP A 109 -3.06 5.93 17.56
CA TRP A 109 -2.54 6.27 16.26
C TRP A 109 -2.91 7.71 15.89
N GLU A 110 -1.92 8.52 15.55
CA GLU A 110 -2.15 9.77 14.85
C GLU A 110 -2.45 9.45 13.37
N TYR A 111 -3.72 9.20 13.05
CA TYR A 111 -4.13 8.73 11.72
C TYR A 111 -3.72 9.67 10.59
N SER A 112 -3.71 10.98 10.81
CA SER A 112 -3.24 11.95 9.83
C SER A 112 -1.78 11.72 9.46
N LYS A 113 -0.90 11.47 10.45
CA LYS A 113 0.51 11.14 10.20
C LYS A 113 0.68 9.79 9.53
N LEU A 114 -0.12 8.78 9.91
CA LEU A 114 -0.09 7.48 9.24
C LEU A 114 -0.44 7.62 7.76
N LEU A 115 -1.57 8.26 7.45
CA LEU A 115 -2.04 8.44 6.09
C LEU A 115 -1.13 9.38 5.27
N GLU A 116 -0.38 10.26 5.92
CA GLU A 116 0.60 11.14 5.28
C GLU A 116 1.88 10.40 4.88
N GLN A 117 2.37 9.47 5.73
CA GLN A 117 3.69 8.88 5.62
C GLN A 117 3.69 7.45 5.12
N TRP A 118 2.60 6.71 5.31
CA TRP A 118 2.44 5.32 4.87
C TRP A 118 1.32 5.18 3.85
N ASP A 119 1.41 4.16 3.03
CA ASP A 119 0.33 3.82 2.09
C ASP A 119 -0.82 3.15 2.86
N SER A 120 -2.06 3.59 2.61
CA SER A 120 -3.25 3.07 3.29
C SER A 120 -3.49 1.59 3.05
N LEU A 121 -3.08 1.06 1.88
CA LEU A 121 -3.21 -0.36 1.58
C LEU A 121 -2.15 -1.18 2.31
N GLU A 122 -0.92 -0.66 2.48
CA GLU A 122 0.10 -1.32 3.32
C GLU A 122 -0.35 -1.38 4.77
N LEU A 123 -0.91 -0.28 5.29
CA LEU A 123 -1.45 -0.24 6.65
C LEU A 123 -2.58 -1.27 6.83
N GLU A 124 -3.45 -1.41 5.83
CA GLU A 124 -4.51 -2.41 5.84
C GLU A 124 -3.95 -3.84 5.75
N GLU A 125 -2.94 -4.09 4.93
CA GLU A 125 -2.24 -5.38 4.84
C GLU A 125 -1.59 -5.76 6.17
N TRP A 126 -1.06 -4.78 6.91
CA TRP A 126 -0.46 -4.98 8.24
C TRP A 126 -1.49 -4.99 9.38
N ALA A 127 -2.77 -5.05 9.05
CA ALA A 127 -3.88 -5.06 9.99
C ALA A 127 -3.99 -3.80 10.87
N VAL A 128 -3.45 -2.67 10.40
CA VAL A 128 -3.72 -1.36 11.01
C VAL A 128 -5.10 -0.91 10.56
N ASN A 129 -6.04 -0.88 11.49
CA ASN A 129 -7.41 -0.44 11.21
C ASN A 129 -7.49 1.08 11.29
N ILE A 130 -7.68 1.73 10.14
CA ILE A 130 -7.90 3.18 10.06
C ILE A 130 -9.41 3.41 9.95
N PRO A 131 -10.04 4.09 10.91
CA PRO A 131 -11.46 4.40 10.85
C PRO A 131 -11.80 5.25 9.62
N ASP A 132 -12.99 5.05 9.07
CA ASP A 132 -13.41 5.75 7.85
C ASP A 132 -13.46 7.27 8.05
N PHE A 133 -13.89 7.76 9.22
CA PHE A 133 -13.87 9.19 9.54
C PHE A 133 -12.46 9.79 9.44
N ALA A 134 -11.42 9.07 9.86
CA ALA A 134 -10.04 9.55 9.79
C ALA A 134 -9.52 9.60 8.35
N LYS A 135 -10.01 8.69 7.49
CA LYS A 135 -9.72 8.73 6.05
C LYS A 135 -10.40 9.94 5.40
N GLU A 136 -11.67 10.17 5.73
CA GLU A 136 -12.46 11.30 5.23
C GLU A 136 -11.86 12.64 5.67
N GLU A 137 -11.54 12.80 6.95
CA GLU A 137 -10.87 14.00 7.47
C GLU A 137 -9.53 14.26 6.80
N PHE A 138 -8.73 13.21 6.60
CA PHE A 138 -7.45 13.32 5.91
C PHE A 138 -7.62 13.73 4.45
N GLU A 139 -8.57 13.12 3.73
CA GLU A 139 -8.89 13.49 2.35
C GLU A 139 -9.36 14.95 2.26
N GLU A 140 -10.23 15.42 3.16
CA GLU A 140 -10.66 16.81 3.22
C GLU A 140 -9.51 17.77 3.54
N GLU A 141 -8.64 17.40 4.48
CA GLU A 141 -7.47 18.21 4.81
C GLU A 141 -6.49 18.27 3.63
N GLN A 142 -6.30 17.17 2.89
CA GLN A 142 -5.49 17.17 1.66
C GLN A 142 -6.11 18.03 0.57
N LYS A 143 -7.42 17.96 0.40
CA LYS A 143 -8.15 18.87 -0.50
C LYS A 143 -7.88 20.33 -0.12
N ARG A 144 -8.02 20.69 1.16
CA ARG A 144 -7.76 22.05 1.67
C ARG A 144 -6.30 22.48 1.49
N LYS A 145 -5.32 21.61 1.75
CA LYS A 145 -3.88 21.88 1.59
C LYS A 145 -3.47 21.98 0.12
N GLY A 146 -4.03 21.13 -0.75
CA GLY A 146 -3.81 21.18 -2.19
C GLY A 146 -4.37 22.45 -2.85
N TRP A 147 -5.32 23.11 -2.21
CA TRP A 147 -6.07 24.28 -2.73
C TRP A 147 -5.69 25.61 -2.09
N LYS A 148 -4.56 25.70 -1.39
CA LYS A 148 -4.16 26.92 -0.66
C LYS A 148 -3.95 28.18 -1.53
N SER A 149 -4.03 28.07 -2.84
CA SER A 149 -3.92 29.22 -3.75
C SER A 149 -5.10 29.39 -4.73
N ASP A 150 -6.14 28.57 -4.64
CA ASP A 150 -7.10 28.45 -5.71
C ASP A 150 -8.47 29.03 -5.43
N LYS A 151 -8.52 30.33 -5.39
CA LYS A 151 -9.75 31.01 -5.87
C LYS A 151 -9.93 30.88 -7.39
N ASP A 152 -8.92 30.40 -8.12
CA ASP A 152 -8.85 30.42 -9.58
C ASP A 152 -8.68 29.06 -10.27
N ALA A 153 -8.45 27.96 -9.54
CA ALA A 153 -8.48 26.63 -10.15
C ALA A 153 -9.92 26.15 -10.32
N LYS A 154 -10.65 26.79 -11.19
CA LYS A 154 -11.85 26.19 -11.75
C LYS A 154 -11.41 24.97 -12.53
N GLU A 155 -11.91 23.80 -12.14
CA GLU A 155 -11.87 22.62 -12.98
C GLU A 155 -12.67 22.96 -14.25
N SER A 156 -11.96 23.25 -15.34
CA SER A 156 -12.60 23.40 -16.61
C SER A 156 -12.74 22.01 -17.23
N VAL A 157 -13.95 21.45 -17.13
CA VAL A 157 -14.32 20.26 -17.89
C VAL A 157 -14.66 20.72 -19.29
N CYS A 158 -13.81 20.43 -20.26
CA CYS A 158 -14.17 20.56 -21.67
C CYS A 158 -14.69 19.21 -22.15
N ASP A 159 -15.97 19.07 -22.31
CA ASP A 159 -16.58 17.94 -23.00
C ASP A 159 -16.20 18.06 -24.50
N MET A 160 -15.04 17.50 -24.81
CA MET A 160 -14.74 17.23 -26.22
C MET A 160 -15.63 16.08 -26.65
N ALA A 161 -16.29 16.21 -27.78
CA ALA A 161 -17.25 15.25 -28.33
C ALA A 161 -16.85 13.79 -28.01
N GLU A 162 -17.77 13.02 -27.42
CA GLU A 162 -17.65 11.62 -26.99
C GLU A 162 -16.84 11.32 -25.72
N ASN A 163 -17.21 11.93 -24.59
CA ASN A 163 -16.77 11.50 -23.25
C ASN A 163 -15.26 11.55 -22.92
N ILE A 164 -14.50 12.45 -23.52
CA ILE A 164 -13.15 12.75 -23.05
C ILE A 164 -13.23 13.86 -22.02
N ALA A 165 -13.00 13.53 -20.74
CA ALA A 165 -12.89 14.50 -19.68
C ALA A 165 -11.47 15.07 -19.65
N TYR A 166 -11.34 16.34 -20.04
CA TYR A 166 -10.10 17.09 -19.92
C TYR A 166 -10.14 17.92 -18.65
N HIS A 167 -9.15 17.75 -17.82
CA HIS A 167 -9.03 18.42 -16.53
C HIS A 167 -7.78 19.29 -16.52
N SER A 168 -7.87 20.50 -16.03
CA SER A 168 -6.69 21.34 -15.80
C SER A 168 -6.49 21.55 -14.28
N LYS A 169 -5.27 21.47 -13.83
CA LYS A 169 -4.91 21.67 -12.43
C LYS A 169 -3.59 22.41 -12.34
N GLN A 170 -3.63 23.66 -11.84
CA GLN A 170 -2.45 24.55 -11.76
C GLN A 170 -1.71 24.65 -13.12
N ASP A 171 -0.50 24.09 -13.20
CA ASP A 171 0.40 24.26 -14.33
C ASP A 171 0.30 23.13 -15.39
N PHE A 172 -0.58 22.16 -15.20
CA PHE A 172 -0.73 21.04 -16.14
C PHE A 172 -2.19 20.63 -16.32
N ALA A 173 -2.43 19.96 -17.44
CA ALA A 173 -3.71 19.36 -17.77
C ALA A 173 -3.57 17.85 -17.89
N PHE A 174 -4.63 17.12 -17.54
CA PHE A 174 -4.68 15.68 -17.65
C PHE A 174 -6.03 15.22 -18.20
N ILE A 175 -6.04 13.98 -18.69
CA ILE A 175 -7.24 13.34 -19.23
C ILE A 175 -7.47 12.06 -18.46
N SER A 176 -8.71 11.81 -18.06
CA SER A 176 -9.07 10.58 -17.35
C SER A 176 -9.89 9.63 -18.21
N SER A 177 -9.63 8.33 -18.04
CA SER A 177 -10.36 7.25 -18.73
C SER A 177 -11.73 7.00 -18.10
N PHE A 178 -11.80 7.09 -16.76
CA PHE A 178 -13.01 6.77 -16.00
C PHE A 178 -13.22 7.78 -14.87
N LYS A 179 -14.50 7.97 -14.49
CA LYS A 179 -14.87 8.70 -13.28
C LYS A 179 -15.06 7.70 -12.13
N LYS A 180 -14.73 8.09 -10.89
CA LYS A 180 -14.95 7.25 -9.69
C LYS A 180 -16.42 6.85 -9.54
N SER A 181 -17.34 7.76 -9.82
CA SER A 181 -18.79 7.53 -9.74
C SER A 181 -19.30 6.40 -10.65
N GLU A 182 -18.52 6.05 -11.69
CA GLU A 182 -18.84 4.97 -12.62
C GLU A 182 -18.35 3.62 -12.13
N GLN A 183 -17.52 3.58 -11.07
CA GLN A 183 -16.93 2.38 -10.52
C GLN A 183 -17.71 1.93 -9.29
N GLY A 184 -18.37 0.77 -9.38
CA GLY A 184 -19.16 0.19 -8.28
C GLY A 184 -18.34 -0.44 -7.15
N VAL A 185 -17.00 -0.37 -7.21
CA VAL A 185 -16.08 -1.02 -6.27
C VAL A 185 -15.03 -0.03 -5.75
N SER A 186 -14.37 -0.36 -4.66
CA SER A 186 -13.31 0.48 -4.10
C SER A 186 -12.08 0.54 -5.00
N LEU A 187 -11.33 1.64 -4.93
CA LEU A 187 -10.11 1.83 -5.71
C LEU A 187 -9.04 0.78 -5.39
N SER A 188 -8.99 0.30 -4.16
CA SER A 188 -8.09 -0.78 -3.74
C SER A 188 -8.44 -2.11 -4.40
N GLN A 189 -9.74 -2.42 -4.50
CA GLN A 189 -10.19 -3.63 -5.19
C GLN A 189 -9.85 -3.60 -6.68
N ILE A 190 -9.98 -2.43 -7.33
CA ILE A 190 -9.59 -2.27 -8.73
C ILE A 190 -8.10 -2.57 -8.93
N LYS A 191 -7.24 -2.02 -8.08
CA LYS A 191 -5.77 -2.21 -8.15
C LYS A 191 -5.30 -3.62 -7.80
N SER A 192 -6.04 -4.32 -6.96
CA SER A 192 -5.72 -5.71 -6.58
C SER A 192 -6.17 -6.73 -7.63
N ASP A 193 -7.12 -6.36 -8.48
CA ASP A 193 -7.64 -7.23 -9.53
C ASP A 193 -6.97 -6.94 -10.88
N PHE A 194 -5.95 -7.72 -11.19
CA PHE A 194 -5.20 -7.61 -12.46
C PHE A 194 -6.02 -7.96 -13.70
N SER A 195 -7.23 -8.49 -13.56
CA SER A 195 -8.13 -8.67 -14.70
C SER A 195 -8.57 -7.34 -15.32
N ASN A 196 -8.51 -6.25 -14.55
CA ASN A 196 -8.82 -4.89 -15.00
C ASN A 196 -7.71 -4.27 -15.88
N VAL A 197 -6.49 -4.80 -15.90
CA VAL A 197 -5.36 -4.26 -16.66
C VAL A 197 -5.71 -4.04 -18.13
N ALA A 198 -6.29 -5.04 -18.78
CA ALA A 198 -6.67 -4.95 -20.19
C ALA A 198 -7.74 -3.87 -20.45
N THR A 199 -8.68 -3.68 -19.54
CA THR A 199 -9.74 -2.65 -19.66
C THR A 199 -9.14 -1.24 -19.54
N PHE A 200 -8.28 -1.03 -18.55
CA PHE A 200 -7.59 0.25 -18.37
C PHE A 200 -6.64 0.58 -19.51
N ALA A 201 -5.88 -0.41 -20.00
CA ALA A 201 -5.00 -0.24 -21.14
C ALA A 201 -5.77 0.14 -22.41
N LYS A 202 -6.86 -0.57 -22.74
CA LYS A 202 -7.70 -0.25 -23.91
C LYS A 202 -8.30 1.14 -23.84
N ALA A 203 -8.80 1.55 -22.66
CA ALA A 203 -9.34 2.88 -22.48
C ALA A 203 -8.26 3.97 -22.71
N ALA A 204 -7.07 3.81 -22.10
CA ALA A 204 -5.96 4.72 -22.29
C ALA A 204 -5.49 4.75 -23.75
N VAL A 205 -5.36 3.61 -24.42
CA VAL A 205 -4.99 3.53 -25.84
C VAL A 205 -6.00 4.24 -26.73
N SER A 206 -7.28 4.09 -26.45
CA SER A 206 -8.33 4.81 -27.19
C SER A 206 -8.15 6.33 -27.05
N LEU A 207 -7.88 6.84 -25.85
CA LEU A 207 -7.62 8.25 -25.61
C LEU A 207 -6.34 8.72 -26.33
N ILE A 208 -5.26 7.97 -26.22
CA ILE A 208 -3.98 8.28 -26.90
C ILE A 208 -4.18 8.40 -28.41
N LYS A 209 -4.82 7.40 -29.04
CA LYS A 209 -5.09 7.38 -30.47
C LYS A 209 -5.96 8.56 -30.95
N ARG A 210 -6.90 8.99 -30.10
CA ARG A 210 -7.79 10.12 -30.41
C ARG A 210 -7.12 11.48 -30.29
N ILE A 211 -6.17 11.62 -29.35
CA ILE A 211 -5.51 12.90 -29.05
C ILE A 211 -4.28 13.11 -29.93
N ILE A 212 -3.44 12.10 -30.03
CA ILE A 212 -2.14 12.19 -30.71
C ILE A 212 -2.22 11.60 -32.13
N GLY A 213 -3.20 10.75 -32.39
CA GLY A 213 -3.34 10.06 -33.68
C GLY A 213 -2.62 8.71 -33.72
N LEU A 214 -2.67 8.08 -34.90
CA LEU A 214 -2.16 6.70 -35.07
C LEU A 214 -0.65 6.62 -35.34
N ASN A 215 0.04 7.72 -35.57
CA ASN A 215 1.47 7.77 -35.94
C ASN A 215 2.40 8.08 -34.77
N VAL A 216 2.07 7.62 -33.59
CA VAL A 216 2.77 7.93 -32.32
C VAL A 216 4.17 7.34 -32.20
N LYS A 217 4.51 6.34 -33.04
CA LYS A 217 5.60 5.39 -32.80
C LYS A 217 7.03 5.97 -32.71
N LYS A 218 7.32 7.12 -33.28
CA LYS A 218 8.70 7.59 -33.44
C LYS A 218 9.13 8.67 -32.44
N ASP A 219 8.20 9.43 -31.91
CA ASP A 219 8.53 10.65 -31.15
C ASP A 219 8.00 10.63 -29.72
N TRP A 220 7.33 9.56 -29.31
CA TRP A 220 6.69 9.44 -28.02
C TRP A 220 7.24 8.27 -27.20
N ALA A 221 7.41 8.51 -25.90
CA ALA A 221 7.67 7.50 -24.90
C ALA A 221 6.55 7.43 -23.88
N LEU A 222 6.45 6.32 -23.19
CA LEU A 222 5.56 6.10 -22.06
C LEU A 222 6.37 5.94 -20.80
N ILE A 223 5.90 6.56 -19.70
CA ILE A 223 6.39 6.33 -18.35
C ILE A 223 5.21 6.20 -17.39
N THR A 224 5.45 5.60 -16.23
CA THR A 224 4.51 5.62 -15.12
C THR A 224 4.89 6.69 -14.10
N THR A 225 3.94 7.07 -13.25
CA THR A 225 4.25 7.73 -11.98
C THR A 225 5.10 6.81 -11.09
N PRO A 226 5.94 7.37 -10.18
CA PRO A 226 6.84 6.60 -9.35
C PRO A 226 6.11 5.60 -8.47
N LYS A 227 6.65 4.39 -8.38
CA LYS A 227 6.18 3.37 -7.45
C LYS A 227 6.43 3.82 -6.02
N ARG A 228 5.44 3.67 -5.18
CA ARG A 228 5.57 3.86 -3.72
C ARG A 228 5.90 2.56 -2.99
N ARG A 229 5.74 1.42 -3.67
CA ARG A 229 5.94 0.08 -3.14
C ARG A 229 6.98 -0.68 -3.97
N HIS A 230 7.86 -1.40 -3.29
CA HIS A 230 8.75 -2.38 -3.90
C HIS A 230 8.01 -3.71 -4.12
N LYS A 231 6.92 -3.71 -4.88
CA LYS A 231 6.27 -4.95 -5.35
C LYS A 231 6.84 -5.33 -6.71
N GLU A 232 7.11 -6.61 -6.92
CA GLU A 232 7.58 -7.14 -8.22
C GLU A 232 6.60 -6.85 -9.35
N THR A 233 5.30 -6.88 -9.05
CA THR A 233 4.24 -6.53 -10.00
C THR A 233 3.43 -5.34 -9.48
N ASN A 234 3.23 -4.36 -10.34
CA ASN A 234 2.44 -3.16 -10.05
C ASN A 234 1.36 -3.00 -11.12
N PHE A 235 0.12 -2.76 -10.68
CA PHE A 235 -1.03 -2.60 -11.58
C PHE A 235 -0.79 -1.54 -12.66
N THR A 236 -0.34 -0.33 -12.28
CA THR A 236 -0.06 0.78 -13.20
C THR A 236 0.98 0.39 -14.24
N GLU A 237 2.02 -0.33 -13.82
CA GLU A 237 3.09 -0.80 -14.69
C GLU A 237 2.58 -1.84 -15.70
N SER A 238 1.77 -2.81 -15.24
CA SER A 238 1.14 -3.79 -16.12
C SER A 238 0.22 -3.14 -17.15
N VAL A 239 -0.50 -2.09 -16.76
CA VAL A 239 -1.30 -1.29 -17.71
C VAL A 239 -0.39 -0.61 -18.73
N CYS A 240 0.73 -0.02 -18.33
CA CYS A 240 1.67 0.61 -19.24
C CYS A 240 2.35 -0.36 -20.18
N GLU A 241 2.68 -1.57 -19.73
CA GLU A 241 3.23 -2.63 -20.58
C GLU A 241 2.24 -3.00 -21.71
N GLU A 242 0.96 -3.14 -21.42
CA GLU A 242 -0.07 -3.39 -22.42
C GLU A 242 -0.30 -2.18 -23.35
N ILE A 243 -0.31 -0.96 -22.82
CA ILE A 243 -0.40 0.27 -23.63
C ILE A 243 0.78 0.32 -24.62
N ALA A 244 1.99 0.17 -24.12
CA ALA A 244 3.21 0.25 -24.94
C ALA A 244 3.23 -0.80 -26.05
N LYS A 245 2.81 -2.02 -25.72
CA LYS A 245 2.67 -3.13 -26.69
C LYS A 245 1.65 -2.83 -27.77
N GLU A 246 0.46 -2.32 -27.41
CA GLU A 246 -0.61 -2.06 -28.37
C GLU A 246 -0.30 -0.88 -29.30
N ILE A 247 0.31 0.20 -28.78
CA ILE A 247 0.64 1.39 -29.56
C ILE A 247 1.98 1.22 -30.26
N GLY A 248 2.89 0.41 -29.71
CA GLY A 248 4.24 0.18 -30.24
C GLY A 248 5.18 1.33 -29.95
N ILE A 249 5.11 1.93 -28.74
CA ILE A 249 6.02 2.97 -28.24
C ILE A 249 6.97 2.40 -27.16
N VAL A 250 8.05 3.12 -26.88
CA VAL A 250 9.01 2.72 -25.83
C VAL A 250 8.38 3.00 -24.46
N PHE A 251 8.41 2.00 -23.59
CA PHE A 251 8.06 2.16 -22.17
C PHE A 251 9.34 2.17 -21.34
N TYR A 252 9.58 3.29 -20.66
CA TYR A 252 10.68 3.42 -19.71
C TYR A 252 10.21 3.02 -18.31
N LYS A 253 10.26 1.72 -18.03
CA LYS A 253 9.94 1.16 -16.71
C LYS A 253 10.88 1.72 -15.67
N ASP A 254 10.36 2.11 -14.48
CA ASP A 254 11.17 2.69 -13.39
C ASP A 254 12.01 3.90 -13.83
N ALA A 255 11.47 4.75 -14.71
CA ALA A 255 12.16 5.96 -15.14
C ALA A 255 12.26 7.00 -14.03
N ILE A 256 11.27 7.03 -13.15
CA ILE A 256 11.18 7.98 -12.03
C ILE A 256 11.04 7.19 -10.74
N THR A 257 11.83 7.55 -9.73
CA THR A 257 11.77 6.97 -8.38
C THR A 257 11.39 8.01 -7.33
N ALA A 258 10.76 7.56 -6.26
CA ALA A 258 10.40 8.42 -5.15
C ALA A 258 11.54 8.46 -4.11
N LYS A 259 12.13 9.64 -3.88
CA LYS A 259 13.10 9.87 -2.80
C LYS A 259 12.49 9.75 -1.41
N THR A 260 11.21 10.09 -1.31
CA THR A 260 10.50 10.12 -0.03
C THR A 260 9.18 9.37 -0.18
N ARG A 261 8.78 8.67 0.88
CA ARG A 261 7.46 8.00 0.93
C ARG A 261 6.32 8.99 1.24
N GLN A 262 6.61 10.27 1.38
CA GLN A 262 5.61 11.30 1.69
C GLN A 262 4.65 11.52 0.53
N ARG A 263 3.35 11.60 0.85
CA ARG A 263 2.30 11.91 -0.13
C ARG A 263 2.24 13.40 -0.47
N ILE A 264 2.65 14.25 0.46
CA ILE A 264 2.63 15.71 0.31
C ILE A 264 4.02 16.15 -0.15
N ASN A 265 4.06 16.95 -1.23
CA ASN A 265 5.29 17.43 -1.86
C ASN A 265 6.33 16.32 -2.09
N PRO A 266 5.95 15.24 -2.76
CA PRO A 266 6.87 14.14 -3.02
C PRO A 266 8.06 14.62 -3.83
N LYS A 267 9.26 14.19 -3.46
CA LYS A 267 10.48 14.44 -4.23
C LYS A 267 10.79 13.21 -5.06
N PHE A 268 11.07 13.42 -6.32
CA PHE A 268 11.36 12.38 -7.28
C PHE A 268 12.72 12.58 -7.92
N ASP A 269 13.31 11.49 -8.39
CA ASP A 269 14.52 11.46 -9.21
C ASP A 269 14.24 10.80 -10.55
N LEU A 270 14.89 11.31 -11.59
CA LEU A 270 14.90 10.69 -12.91
C LEU A 270 16.08 9.70 -12.95
N GLU A 271 15.77 8.40 -12.98
CA GLU A 271 16.75 7.31 -12.98
C GLU A 271 17.22 6.93 -14.38
N LYS A 272 16.41 7.24 -15.39
CA LYS A 272 16.70 6.90 -16.79
C LYS A 272 16.58 8.12 -17.67
N GLU A 273 17.55 8.31 -18.55
CA GLU A 273 17.48 9.31 -19.59
C GLU A 273 16.38 8.93 -20.59
N ILE A 274 15.39 9.81 -20.77
CA ILE A 274 14.33 9.64 -21.75
C ILE A 274 14.73 10.42 -23.01
N LYS A 275 14.95 9.69 -24.09
CA LYS A 275 15.48 10.26 -25.36
C LYS A 275 14.41 11.07 -26.11
N GLU A 276 13.17 10.64 -26.03
CA GLU A 276 12.03 11.26 -26.72
C GLU A 276 11.67 12.61 -26.09
N ASN A 277 11.26 13.55 -26.92
CA ASN A 277 10.80 14.86 -26.45
C ASN A 277 9.35 14.87 -26.02
N ASN A 278 8.56 13.91 -26.50
CA ASN A 278 7.15 13.79 -26.16
C ASN A 278 6.95 12.58 -25.24
N ILE A 279 6.30 12.79 -24.11
CA ILE A 279 6.14 11.77 -23.07
C ILE A 279 4.67 11.63 -22.71
N ILE A 280 4.18 10.41 -22.69
CA ILE A 280 2.92 10.05 -22.05
C ILE A 280 3.25 9.62 -20.61
N VAL A 281 2.68 10.31 -19.63
CA VAL A 281 2.74 9.93 -18.22
C VAL A 281 1.40 9.30 -17.87
N TYR A 282 1.43 8.04 -17.48
CA TYR A 282 0.25 7.32 -17.05
C TYR A 282 0.23 7.14 -15.53
N ASP A 283 -0.90 7.46 -14.90
CA ASP A 283 -1.21 7.17 -13.50
C ASP A 283 -2.54 6.41 -13.43
N ASP A 284 -2.66 5.45 -12.52
CA ASP A 284 -3.88 4.65 -12.41
C ASP A 284 -5.03 5.44 -11.77
N ILE A 285 -4.74 6.27 -10.76
CA ILE A 285 -5.74 7.02 -10.01
C ILE A 285 -5.18 8.38 -9.59
N ILE A 286 -5.89 9.44 -9.94
CA ILE A 286 -5.60 10.76 -9.41
C ILE A 286 -6.56 11.11 -8.26
N THR A 287 -5.97 11.63 -7.18
CA THR A 287 -6.69 12.23 -6.06
C THR A 287 -6.33 13.72 -5.96
N THR A 288 -5.28 14.05 -5.22
CA THR A 288 -4.78 15.43 -5.09
C THR A 288 -3.96 15.90 -6.27
N GLY A 289 -3.43 14.98 -7.09
CA GLY A 289 -2.53 15.29 -8.20
C GLY A 289 -1.09 15.62 -7.80
N SER A 290 -0.74 15.52 -6.49
CA SER A 290 0.61 15.85 -6.01
C SER A 290 1.71 15.03 -6.69
N THR A 291 1.44 13.79 -7.05
CA THR A 291 2.37 12.94 -7.80
C THR A 291 2.63 13.50 -9.20
N LEU A 292 1.57 13.85 -9.92
CA LEU A 292 1.70 14.44 -11.28
C LEU A 292 2.38 15.81 -11.25
N VAL A 293 2.10 16.65 -10.23
CA VAL A 293 2.81 17.92 -10.02
C VAL A 293 4.31 17.69 -9.81
N GLY A 294 4.67 16.70 -9.01
CA GLY A 294 6.07 16.35 -8.79
C GLY A 294 6.77 15.84 -10.06
N VAL A 295 6.09 15.01 -10.84
CA VAL A 295 6.59 14.53 -12.14
C VAL A 295 6.72 15.69 -13.14
N HIS A 296 5.74 16.59 -13.18
CA HIS A 296 5.77 17.77 -14.06
C HIS A 296 7.00 18.65 -13.78
N LYS A 297 7.31 18.90 -12.52
CA LYS A 297 8.51 19.67 -12.11
C LYS A 297 9.82 19.02 -12.51
N LEU A 298 9.83 17.70 -12.67
CA LEU A 298 11.03 16.94 -13.04
C LEU A 298 11.28 16.93 -14.56
N LEU A 299 10.23 17.08 -15.36
CA LEU A 299 10.26 16.93 -16.82
C LEU A 299 9.91 18.23 -17.55
N THR A 300 10.37 19.36 -17.05
CA THR A 300 10.02 20.70 -17.57
C THR A 300 10.50 20.98 -18.99
N ASP A 301 11.47 20.20 -19.48
CA ASP A 301 12.03 20.29 -20.83
C ASP A 301 11.31 19.39 -21.85
N LYS A 302 10.26 18.67 -21.44
CA LYS A 302 9.53 17.70 -22.27
C LYS A 302 8.10 18.15 -22.55
N ASN A 303 7.56 17.69 -23.67
CA ASN A 303 6.13 17.80 -23.95
C ASN A 303 5.40 16.63 -23.32
N ILE A 304 4.48 16.89 -22.40
CA ILE A 304 3.88 15.84 -21.60
C ILE A 304 2.37 15.76 -21.84
N LEU A 305 1.90 14.53 -22.10
CA LEU A 305 0.49 14.17 -22.05
C LEU A 305 0.22 13.33 -20.79
N TYR A 306 -0.57 13.85 -19.86
CA TYR A 306 -0.97 13.13 -18.67
C TYR A 306 -2.27 12.36 -18.93
N ILE A 307 -2.23 11.04 -18.74
CA ILE A 307 -3.40 10.15 -18.81
C ILE A 307 -3.57 9.46 -17.47
N VAL A 308 -4.79 9.52 -16.96
CA VAL A 308 -5.15 8.94 -15.67
C VAL A 308 -6.23 7.89 -15.86
N GLY A 309 -6.09 6.75 -15.22
CA GLY A 309 -7.10 5.71 -15.27
C GLY A 309 -8.41 6.18 -14.66
N ILE A 310 -8.40 6.61 -13.40
CA ILE A 310 -9.59 7.08 -12.67
C ILE A 310 -9.35 8.46 -12.09
N ASN A 311 -10.24 9.40 -12.39
CA ASN A 311 -10.35 10.65 -11.65
C ASN A 311 -11.22 10.44 -10.41
N ASN A 312 -10.64 10.65 -9.23
CA ASN A 312 -11.30 10.48 -7.94
C ASN A 312 -11.89 11.79 -7.38
N ASN A 313 -11.90 12.85 -8.17
CA ASN A 313 -12.51 14.13 -7.79
C ASN A 313 -13.98 14.20 -8.19
#